data_50a619758e852c81802bb07adf90aa03
#
_entry.id   50a619758e852c81802bb07adf90aa03
#
_cell.length_a   1.000
_cell.length_b   1.000
_cell.length_c   1.000
_cell.angle_alpha   90.00
_cell.angle_beta   90.00
_cell.angle_gamma   90.00
#
_symmetry.space_group_name_H-M   'P 1'
#
loop_
_entity.id
_entity.type
_entity.pdbx_description
1 polymer ?
#
loop_
_entity_poly.entity_id
_entity_poly.type
_entity_poly.pdbx_seq_one_letter_code
_entity_poly.pdbx_strand_id
1 'polypeptide(L)'
;MKIGFIQFAPKFGDKKTNLEKIKKLVSSTGADLLVFPEMCTTGYMVKNRLELKMLAEKIPSGPTTKVLIKIAKENDCCLIIGMPEIVGNKIFSSAVVITDKGVITKHQKTHLFLKEKLFFNKGTTTPQVFKWRGVRVGLGVCYDYMFPEFWRKLALDGADVFCNVANFVFDYGFKIMQVRSIENGVFSITVNRIGKERGQKFNGGSEIVNNRGNIIKKSNKREDIYVIDFDPLKSRNKKWNKYNDLIKDRRPEMYI
;
A
#
# COMPACT_ATOMS: atom_id res chain seq x y z
N MET A 1 -5.40 7.62 -16.38
CA MET A 1 -5.80 6.44 -15.59
C MET A 1 -6.36 6.90 -14.24
N LYS A 2 -7.48 6.32 -13.80
CA LYS A 2 -8.11 6.66 -12.51
C LYS A 2 -7.51 5.84 -11.39
N ILE A 3 -6.80 6.47 -10.44
CA ILE A 3 -6.21 5.80 -9.29
C ILE A 3 -6.71 6.39 -7.98
N GLY A 4 -6.80 5.58 -6.94
CA GLY A 4 -7.32 6.08 -5.68
C GLY A 4 -7.09 5.16 -4.49
N PHE A 5 -7.74 5.52 -3.40
CA PHE A 5 -7.70 4.74 -2.17
C PHE A 5 -9.09 4.50 -1.59
N ILE A 6 -9.17 3.48 -0.76
CA ILE A 6 -10.34 3.17 0.06
C ILE A 6 -9.90 3.08 1.52
N GLN A 7 -10.37 4.03 2.33
CA GLN A 7 -10.18 4.08 3.77
C GLN A 7 -11.42 3.54 4.47
N PHE A 8 -11.29 2.48 5.26
CA PHE A 8 -12.40 1.92 6.01
C PHE A 8 -11.95 1.24 7.31
N ALA A 9 -12.90 0.80 8.14
CA ALA A 9 -12.65 0.02 9.35
C ALA A 9 -12.87 -1.47 9.08
N PRO A 10 -11.84 -2.30 8.95
CA PRO A 10 -12.02 -3.74 8.88
C PRO A 10 -12.45 -4.29 10.25
N LYS A 11 -13.33 -5.30 10.23
CA LYS A 11 -13.75 -6.04 11.41
C LYS A 11 -12.75 -7.15 11.71
N PHE A 12 -12.20 -7.17 12.91
CA PHE A 12 -11.18 -8.15 13.29
C PHE A 12 -11.70 -9.59 13.19
N GLY A 13 -10.95 -10.44 12.49
CA GLY A 13 -11.23 -11.88 12.31
C GLY A 13 -12.36 -12.21 11.33
N ASP A 14 -13.16 -11.24 10.92
CA ASP A 14 -14.35 -11.46 10.08
C ASP A 14 -14.06 -11.19 8.60
N LYS A 15 -13.36 -12.14 7.97
CA LYS A 15 -12.98 -12.02 6.54
C LYS A 15 -14.19 -11.86 5.63
N LYS A 16 -15.30 -12.55 5.92
CA LYS A 16 -16.52 -12.50 5.09
C LYS A 16 -17.06 -11.08 5.03
N THR A 17 -17.35 -10.49 6.19
CA THR A 17 -17.86 -9.10 6.27
C THR A 17 -16.87 -8.11 5.63
N ASN A 18 -15.55 -8.29 5.84
CA ASN A 18 -14.56 -7.41 5.24
C ASN A 18 -14.55 -7.51 3.71
N LEU A 19 -14.65 -8.70 3.14
CA LEU A 19 -14.71 -8.90 1.68
C LEU A 19 -15.99 -8.35 1.06
N GLU A 20 -17.15 -8.54 1.71
CA GLU A 20 -18.42 -7.94 1.30
C GLU A 20 -18.31 -6.41 1.28
N LYS A 21 -17.70 -5.82 2.32
CA LYS A 21 -17.43 -4.39 2.40
C LYS A 21 -16.50 -3.92 1.28
N ILE A 22 -15.38 -4.62 1.05
CA ILE A 22 -14.45 -4.31 -0.03
C ILE A 22 -15.18 -4.35 -1.38
N LYS A 23 -15.96 -5.40 -1.66
CA LYS A 23 -16.76 -5.51 -2.88
C LYS A 23 -17.65 -4.29 -3.09
N LYS A 24 -18.45 -3.92 -2.09
CA LYS A 24 -19.36 -2.77 -2.15
C LYS A 24 -18.59 -1.46 -2.45
N LEU A 25 -17.47 -1.23 -1.75
CA LEU A 25 -16.69 -0.01 -1.90
C LEU A 25 -16.00 0.06 -3.29
N VAL A 26 -15.45 -1.04 -3.79
CA VAL A 26 -14.85 -1.10 -5.13
C VAL A 26 -15.88 -0.78 -6.20
N SER A 27 -17.05 -1.41 -6.16
CA SER A 27 -18.10 -1.25 -7.17
C SER A 27 -18.69 0.16 -7.25
N SER A 28 -18.41 1.02 -6.25
CA SER A 28 -18.87 2.41 -6.25
C SER A 28 -17.88 3.41 -6.88
N THR A 29 -16.70 2.95 -7.35
CA THR A 29 -15.61 3.89 -7.70
C THR A 29 -15.38 4.14 -9.18
N GLY A 30 -15.51 3.13 -10.02
CA GLY A 30 -15.08 3.17 -11.43
C GLY A 30 -13.57 3.47 -11.61
N ALA A 31 -12.74 3.14 -10.62
CA ALA A 31 -11.30 3.38 -10.65
C ALA A 31 -10.56 2.22 -11.34
N ASP A 32 -9.45 2.54 -12.02
CA ASP A 32 -8.55 1.54 -12.62
C ASP A 32 -7.67 0.86 -11.57
N LEU A 33 -7.22 1.60 -10.52
CA LEU A 33 -6.37 1.10 -9.47
C LEU A 33 -6.80 1.64 -8.11
N LEU A 34 -6.98 0.75 -7.14
CA LEU A 34 -7.39 1.07 -5.77
C LEU A 34 -6.42 0.49 -4.74
N VAL A 35 -6.01 1.34 -3.82
CA VAL A 35 -5.15 0.98 -2.68
C VAL A 35 -5.98 0.88 -1.42
N PHE A 36 -5.73 -0.15 -0.62
CA PHE A 36 -6.41 -0.46 0.64
C PHE A 36 -5.45 -0.41 1.83
N PRO A 37 -5.97 -0.38 3.07
CA PRO A 37 -5.12 -0.45 4.26
C PRO A 37 -4.37 -1.78 4.40
N GLU A 38 -3.32 -1.77 5.21
CA GLU A 38 -2.64 -2.97 5.68
C GLU A 38 -3.62 -3.87 6.47
N MET A 39 -3.54 -5.20 6.31
CA MET A 39 -4.37 -6.18 7.01
C MET A 39 -5.88 -5.93 6.90
N CYS A 40 -6.32 -5.30 5.82
CA CYS A 40 -7.73 -4.89 5.67
C CYS A 40 -8.71 -6.04 5.49
N THR A 41 -8.22 -7.25 5.19
CA THR A 41 -9.05 -8.45 5.09
C THR A 41 -9.33 -9.12 6.44
N THR A 42 -8.50 -8.86 7.46
CA THR A 42 -8.50 -9.61 8.72
C THR A 42 -8.54 -8.76 9.99
N GLY A 43 -8.21 -7.47 9.90
CA GLY A 43 -7.81 -6.67 11.06
C GLY A 43 -6.34 -6.91 11.42
N TYR A 44 -5.82 -6.09 12.34
CA TYR A 44 -4.38 -5.95 12.58
C TYR A 44 -3.93 -6.37 13.99
N MET A 45 -4.73 -6.12 15.02
CA MET A 45 -4.35 -6.26 16.43
C MET A 45 -4.41 -7.71 16.92
N VAL A 46 -3.56 -8.58 16.34
CA VAL A 46 -3.43 -9.98 16.80
C VAL A 46 -2.78 -10.04 18.20
N LYS A 47 -3.19 -11.02 19.01
CA LYS A 47 -2.66 -11.25 20.37
C LYS A 47 -1.37 -12.07 20.37
N ASN A 48 -1.25 -13.00 19.45
CA ASN A 48 -0.12 -13.92 19.36
C ASN A 48 0.01 -14.51 17.95
N ARG A 49 1.08 -15.28 17.73
CA ARG A 49 1.38 -15.92 16.45
C ARG A 49 0.34 -16.98 16.03
N LEU A 50 -0.29 -17.68 16.99
CA LEU A 50 -1.31 -18.68 16.68
C LEU A 50 -2.55 -18.03 16.07
N GLU A 51 -3.05 -16.96 16.67
CA GLU A 51 -4.16 -16.18 16.13
C GLU A 51 -3.85 -15.63 14.74
N LEU A 52 -2.63 -15.10 14.54
CA LEU A 52 -2.19 -14.64 13.23
C LEU A 52 -2.18 -15.77 12.20
N LYS A 53 -1.72 -16.97 12.59
CA LYS A 53 -1.70 -18.16 11.71
C LYS A 53 -3.10 -18.57 11.25
N MET A 54 -4.11 -18.44 12.10
CA MET A 54 -5.51 -18.72 11.75
C MET A 54 -6.08 -17.72 10.72
N LEU A 55 -5.55 -16.51 10.72
CA LEU A 55 -5.96 -15.45 9.79
C LEU A 55 -5.18 -15.45 8.47
N ALA A 56 -3.95 -15.95 8.48
CA ALA A 56 -3.06 -15.94 7.33
C ALA A 56 -3.49 -16.97 6.27
N GLU A 57 -3.23 -16.64 5.01
CA GLU A 57 -3.55 -17.48 3.86
C GLU A 57 -2.37 -17.62 2.91
N LYS A 58 -2.34 -18.73 2.17
CA LYS A 58 -1.42 -18.90 1.04
C LYS A 58 -1.85 -17.98 -0.11
N ILE A 59 -0.91 -17.26 -0.69
CA ILE A 59 -1.14 -16.42 -1.86
C ILE A 59 -0.39 -17.05 -3.05
N PRO A 60 -1.09 -17.29 -4.19
CA PRO A 60 -2.44 -16.83 -4.58
C PRO A 60 -3.59 -17.78 -4.26
N SER A 61 -3.37 -18.96 -3.69
CA SER A 61 -4.37 -20.05 -3.66
C SER A 61 -5.44 -19.92 -2.57
N GLY A 62 -5.28 -18.99 -1.61
CA GLY A 62 -6.20 -18.80 -0.50
C GLY A 62 -7.61 -18.32 -0.91
N PRO A 63 -8.64 -18.63 -0.09
CA PRO A 63 -10.02 -18.29 -0.39
C PRO A 63 -10.25 -16.78 -0.50
N THR A 64 -9.63 -15.97 0.36
CA THR A 64 -9.70 -14.51 0.30
C THR A 64 -9.18 -13.98 -1.04
N THR A 65 -8.03 -14.48 -1.51
CA THR A 65 -7.44 -14.08 -2.80
C THR A 65 -8.37 -14.40 -3.97
N LYS A 66 -9.03 -15.59 -3.96
CA LYS A 66 -9.99 -15.96 -5.01
C LYS A 66 -11.18 -15.00 -5.09
N VAL A 67 -11.73 -14.58 -3.94
CA VAL A 67 -12.82 -13.60 -3.89
C VAL A 67 -12.35 -12.24 -4.41
N LEU A 68 -11.16 -11.79 -4.04
CA LEU A 68 -10.60 -10.51 -4.49
C LEU A 68 -10.33 -10.50 -6.00
N ILE A 69 -9.88 -11.61 -6.59
CA ILE A 69 -9.73 -11.75 -8.04
C ILE A 69 -11.08 -11.59 -8.74
N LYS A 70 -12.14 -12.19 -8.19
CA LYS A 70 -13.50 -12.02 -8.73
C LYS A 70 -13.95 -10.55 -8.65
N ILE A 71 -13.71 -9.88 -7.53
CA ILE A 71 -14.03 -8.44 -7.37
C ILE A 71 -13.26 -7.60 -8.39
N ALA A 72 -11.95 -7.84 -8.56
CA ALA A 72 -11.13 -7.13 -9.53
C ALA A 72 -11.63 -7.33 -10.96
N LYS A 73 -12.02 -8.55 -11.32
CA LYS A 73 -12.59 -8.90 -12.64
C LYS A 73 -13.94 -8.22 -12.88
N GLU A 74 -14.86 -8.28 -11.91
CA GLU A 74 -16.20 -7.66 -12.01
C GLU A 74 -16.15 -6.14 -12.19
N ASN A 75 -15.05 -5.48 -11.74
CA ASN A 75 -14.89 -4.03 -11.79
C ASN A 75 -13.79 -3.57 -12.74
N ASP A 76 -13.17 -4.47 -13.50
CA ASP A 76 -12.06 -4.21 -14.44
C ASP A 76 -10.93 -3.33 -13.83
N CYS A 77 -10.52 -3.64 -12.59
CA CYS A 77 -9.59 -2.83 -11.82
C CYS A 77 -8.44 -3.65 -11.20
N CYS A 78 -7.41 -2.92 -10.79
CA CYS A 78 -6.30 -3.44 -9.98
C CYS A 78 -6.53 -3.10 -8.51
N LEU A 79 -6.44 -4.10 -7.63
CA LEU A 79 -6.54 -3.94 -6.19
C LEU A 79 -5.17 -4.13 -5.54
N ILE A 80 -4.73 -3.19 -4.71
CA ILE A 80 -3.55 -3.32 -3.85
C ILE A 80 -4.05 -3.52 -2.43
N ILE A 81 -4.00 -4.75 -1.93
CA ILE A 81 -4.63 -5.21 -0.69
C ILE A 81 -3.57 -5.58 0.34
N GLY A 82 -3.67 -5.02 1.55
CA GLY A 82 -2.87 -5.48 2.69
C GLY A 82 -3.51 -6.70 3.37
N MET A 83 -2.79 -7.82 3.44
CA MET A 83 -3.30 -9.05 4.05
C MET A 83 -2.19 -9.94 4.64
N PRO A 84 -2.50 -10.81 5.63
CA PRO A 84 -1.53 -11.75 6.18
C PRO A 84 -1.33 -12.93 5.22
N GLU A 85 -0.07 -13.18 4.91
CA GLU A 85 0.38 -14.26 4.03
C GLU A 85 1.08 -15.35 4.84
N ILE A 86 0.82 -16.63 4.53
CA ILE A 86 1.59 -17.76 5.07
C ILE A 86 2.36 -18.48 3.96
N VAL A 87 3.65 -18.72 4.18
CA VAL A 87 4.55 -19.49 3.30
C VAL A 87 5.32 -20.49 4.18
N GLY A 88 4.97 -21.76 4.07
CA GLY A 88 5.47 -22.77 5.00
C GLY A 88 5.12 -22.41 6.45
N ASN A 89 6.15 -22.25 7.29
CA ASN A 89 5.99 -21.85 8.71
C ASN A 89 6.15 -20.33 8.92
N LYS A 90 6.39 -19.55 7.86
CA LYS A 90 6.60 -18.11 7.94
C LYS A 90 5.30 -17.38 7.68
N ILE A 91 5.07 -16.27 8.40
CA ILE A 91 3.89 -15.42 8.21
C ILE A 91 4.37 -13.99 7.97
N PHE A 92 3.82 -13.35 6.93
CA PHE A 92 4.19 -12.03 6.48
C PHE A 92 2.98 -11.08 6.47
N SER A 93 3.20 -9.80 6.72
CA SER A 93 2.27 -8.74 6.31
C SER A 93 2.61 -8.40 4.86
N SER A 94 1.66 -8.60 3.94
CA SER A 94 1.91 -8.48 2.51
C SER A 94 0.96 -7.50 1.85
N ALA A 95 1.50 -6.63 1.00
CA ALA A 95 0.74 -5.88 0.00
C ALA A 95 0.65 -6.73 -1.27
N VAL A 96 -0.56 -7.10 -1.66
CA VAL A 96 -0.84 -8.02 -2.76
C VAL A 96 -1.52 -7.27 -3.90
N VAL A 97 -0.99 -7.41 -5.10
CA VAL A 97 -1.55 -6.81 -6.32
C VAL A 97 -2.42 -7.84 -7.04
N ILE A 98 -3.70 -7.52 -7.16
CA ILE A 98 -4.72 -8.42 -7.68
C ILE A 98 -5.44 -7.76 -8.86
N THR A 99 -5.60 -8.49 -9.95
CA THR A 99 -6.33 -8.07 -11.15
C THR A 99 -7.28 -9.18 -11.62
N ASP A 100 -7.94 -8.97 -12.72
CA ASP A 100 -8.73 -9.99 -13.45
C ASP A 100 -7.91 -11.24 -13.82
N LYS A 101 -6.59 -11.08 -14.02
CA LYS A 101 -5.64 -12.15 -14.36
C LYS A 101 -5.10 -12.90 -13.14
N GLY A 102 -5.51 -12.50 -11.93
CA GLY A 102 -5.02 -13.07 -10.69
C GLY A 102 -4.07 -12.16 -9.93
N VAL A 103 -3.18 -12.77 -9.15
CA VAL A 103 -2.11 -12.05 -8.43
C VAL A 103 -0.96 -11.77 -9.38
N ILE A 104 -0.70 -10.49 -9.65
CA ILE A 104 0.42 -10.09 -10.51
C ILE A 104 1.75 -10.13 -9.73
N THR A 105 1.74 -9.57 -8.53
CA THR A 105 2.90 -9.50 -7.64
C THR A 105 2.46 -9.24 -6.20
N LYS A 106 3.41 -9.32 -5.28
CA LYS A 106 3.21 -8.97 -3.88
C LYS A 106 4.51 -8.43 -3.30
N HIS A 107 4.40 -7.62 -2.27
CA HIS A 107 5.50 -7.16 -1.44
C HIS A 107 5.27 -7.60 0.00
N GLN A 108 6.21 -8.36 0.56
CA GLN A 108 6.25 -8.73 1.98
C GLN A 108 6.92 -7.60 2.77
N LYS A 109 6.28 -7.11 3.82
CA LYS A 109 6.78 -6.03 4.68
C LYS A 109 8.24 -6.26 5.06
N THR A 110 9.11 -5.37 4.62
CA THR A 110 10.56 -5.50 4.88
C THR A 110 10.88 -5.15 6.32
N HIS A 111 10.25 -4.10 6.86
CA HIS A 111 10.57 -3.53 8.15
C HIS A 111 9.40 -3.69 9.12
N LEU A 112 9.58 -4.56 10.13
CA LEU A 112 8.57 -4.83 11.14
C LEU A 112 8.55 -3.75 12.23
N PHE A 113 7.34 -3.33 12.64
CA PHE A 113 7.11 -2.29 13.62
C PHE A 113 6.74 -2.86 15.00
N LEU A 114 7.36 -2.37 16.07
CA LEU A 114 7.05 -2.75 17.46
C LEU A 114 6.89 -4.27 17.67
N LYS A 115 5.73 -4.68 18.20
CA LYS A 115 5.39 -6.08 18.52
C LYS A 115 5.19 -6.97 17.28
N GLU A 116 5.12 -6.41 16.07
CA GLU A 116 5.10 -7.23 14.84
C GLU A 116 6.30 -8.19 14.77
N LYS A 117 7.45 -7.77 15.32
CA LYS A 117 8.67 -8.60 15.40
C LYS A 117 8.48 -9.92 16.15
N LEU A 118 7.44 -10.02 17.00
CA LEU A 118 7.10 -11.23 17.74
C LEU A 118 6.21 -12.20 16.95
N PHE A 119 5.47 -11.68 15.95
CA PHE A 119 4.41 -12.44 15.28
C PHE A 119 4.71 -12.68 13.80
N PHE A 120 5.22 -11.67 13.10
CA PHE A 120 5.53 -11.74 11.67
C PHE A 120 7.00 -12.07 11.41
N ASN A 121 7.25 -12.58 10.23
CA ASN A 121 8.58 -12.69 9.65
C ASN A 121 8.86 -11.45 8.77
N LYS A 122 10.11 -10.99 8.75
CA LYS A 122 10.58 -9.95 7.83
C LYS A 122 10.45 -10.44 6.38
N GLY A 123 10.04 -9.56 5.48
CA GLY A 123 10.00 -9.84 4.05
C GLY A 123 11.36 -10.28 3.53
N THR A 124 11.33 -11.19 2.58
CA THR A 124 12.54 -11.83 2.00
C THR A 124 12.80 -11.41 0.55
N THR A 125 11.91 -10.63 -0.03
CA THR A 125 12.00 -10.19 -1.42
C THR A 125 12.45 -8.74 -1.51
N THR A 126 13.33 -8.45 -2.47
CA THR A 126 13.71 -7.08 -2.79
C THR A 126 12.49 -6.30 -3.28
N PRO A 127 12.28 -5.04 -2.82
CA PRO A 127 11.23 -4.19 -3.34
C PRO A 127 11.34 -4.02 -4.86
N GLN A 128 10.22 -4.18 -5.56
CA GLN A 128 10.16 -4.13 -7.03
C GLN A 128 9.00 -3.25 -7.49
N VAL A 129 9.17 -2.69 -8.69
CA VAL A 129 8.12 -1.95 -9.40
C VAL A 129 7.39 -2.91 -10.32
N PHE A 130 6.05 -2.88 -10.27
CA PHE A 130 5.22 -3.58 -11.25
C PHE A 130 4.55 -2.59 -12.21
N LYS A 131 4.08 -3.09 -13.35
CA LYS A 131 3.38 -2.29 -14.37
C LYS A 131 1.92 -2.69 -14.46
N TRP A 132 1.04 -1.71 -14.50
CA TRP A 132 -0.38 -1.88 -14.76
C TRP A 132 -0.89 -0.75 -15.68
N ARG A 133 -1.47 -1.11 -16.83
CA ARG A 133 -2.03 -0.15 -17.81
C ARG A 133 -1.11 1.05 -18.07
N GLY A 134 0.19 0.79 -18.27
CA GLY A 134 1.19 1.81 -18.56
C GLY A 134 1.72 2.61 -17.37
N VAL A 135 1.19 2.41 -16.17
CA VAL A 135 1.67 3.01 -14.91
C VAL A 135 2.62 2.04 -14.19
N ARG A 136 3.71 2.57 -13.64
CA ARG A 136 4.70 1.86 -12.86
C ARG A 136 4.49 2.14 -11.37
N VAL A 137 4.22 1.10 -10.60
CA VAL A 137 3.80 1.20 -9.21
C VAL A 137 4.84 0.57 -8.29
N GLY A 138 5.32 1.33 -7.32
CA GLY A 138 6.14 0.83 -6.22
C GLY A 138 5.29 0.55 -4.99
N LEU A 139 5.50 -0.61 -4.34
CA LEU A 139 4.74 -1.04 -3.17
C LEU A 139 5.55 -0.90 -1.88
N GLY A 140 4.91 -0.48 -0.80
CA GLY A 140 5.42 -0.53 0.55
C GLY A 140 4.32 -0.91 1.55
N VAL A 141 4.72 -1.40 2.72
CA VAL A 141 3.82 -1.77 3.80
C VAL A 141 4.19 -1.00 5.06
N CYS A 142 3.30 -0.08 5.46
CA CYS A 142 3.33 0.64 6.74
C CYS A 142 4.73 1.17 7.08
N TYR A 143 5.45 0.56 8.00
CA TYR A 143 6.73 1.04 8.54
C TYR A 143 7.88 1.09 7.50
N ASP A 144 7.71 0.52 6.31
CA ASP A 144 8.64 0.73 5.18
C ASP A 144 8.78 2.22 4.83
N TYR A 145 7.79 3.07 5.24
CA TYR A 145 7.85 4.52 5.03
C TYR A 145 9.09 5.18 5.65
N MET A 146 9.59 4.61 6.76
CA MET A 146 10.70 5.20 7.51
C MET A 146 12.03 5.18 6.75
N PHE A 147 12.22 4.26 5.82
CA PHE A 147 13.50 3.96 5.19
C PHE A 147 13.61 4.61 3.81
N PRO A 148 14.38 5.71 3.67
CA PRO A 148 14.52 6.43 2.39
C PRO A 148 15.13 5.55 1.29
N GLU A 149 16.03 4.64 1.62
CA GLU A 149 16.68 3.71 0.69
C GLU A 149 15.66 2.83 -0.02
N PHE A 150 14.64 2.38 0.71
CA PHE A 150 13.54 1.56 0.18
C PHE A 150 12.80 2.29 -0.96
N TRP A 151 12.38 3.52 -0.70
CA TRP A 151 11.61 4.32 -1.67
C TRP A 151 12.49 4.87 -2.79
N ARG A 152 13.76 5.20 -2.47
CA ARG A 152 14.74 5.61 -3.46
C ARG A 152 15.00 4.50 -4.48
N LYS A 153 15.13 3.25 -4.02
CA LYS A 153 15.26 2.10 -4.92
C LYS A 153 14.09 2.01 -5.89
N LEU A 154 12.85 2.08 -5.39
CA LEU A 154 11.65 2.05 -6.24
C LEU A 154 11.59 3.22 -7.23
N ALA A 155 12.05 4.42 -6.82
CA ALA A 155 12.14 5.57 -7.71
C ALA A 155 13.16 5.36 -8.82
N LEU A 156 14.32 4.77 -8.50
CA LEU A 156 15.37 4.43 -9.47
C LEU A 156 14.94 3.33 -10.44
N ASP A 157 14.12 2.38 -9.97
CA ASP A 157 13.46 1.38 -10.81
C ASP A 157 12.33 2.01 -11.67
N GLY A 158 12.11 3.30 -11.53
CA GLY A 158 11.22 4.10 -12.37
C GLY A 158 9.76 4.12 -11.93
N ALA A 159 9.44 3.97 -10.66
CA ALA A 159 8.08 4.12 -10.17
C ALA A 159 7.46 5.47 -10.54
N ASP A 160 6.21 5.44 -11.00
CA ASP A 160 5.39 6.63 -11.28
C ASP A 160 4.55 7.01 -10.04
N VAL A 161 4.18 6.01 -9.23
CA VAL A 161 3.43 6.18 -7.99
C VAL A 161 3.89 5.19 -6.92
N PHE A 162 4.03 5.66 -5.70
CA PHE A 162 4.25 4.84 -4.50
C PHE A 162 2.91 4.52 -3.85
N CYS A 163 2.65 3.26 -3.56
CA CYS A 163 1.47 2.80 -2.83
C CYS A 163 1.91 2.21 -1.49
N ASN A 164 1.60 2.89 -0.39
CA ASN A 164 1.89 2.43 0.96
C ASN A 164 0.60 2.00 1.66
N VAL A 165 0.42 0.70 1.84
CA VAL A 165 -0.68 0.14 2.63
C VAL A 165 -0.32 0.19 4.11
N ALA A 166 -1.14 0.81 4.97
CA ALA A 166 -0.73 1.11 6.33
C ALA A 166 -1.82 0.89 7.39
N ASN A 167 -1.35 0.74 8.65
CA ASN A 167 -2.12 0.84 9.89
C ASN A 167 -1.38 1.79 10.84
N PHE A 168 -1.34 3.07 10.49
CA PHE A 168 -0.63 4.06 11.28
C PHE A 168 -1.30 4.31 12.62
N VAL A 169 -0.53 4.18 13.67
CA VAL A 169 -0.89 4.60 15.03
C VAL A 169 -0.35 5.99 15.36
N PHE A 170 0.59 6.51 14.55
CA PHE A 170 1.19 7.84 14.66
C PHE A 170 1.08 8.60 13.34
N ASP A 171 0.77 9.87 13.39
CA ASP A 171 0.50 10.69 12.18
C ASP A 171 1.77 11.09 11.41
N TYR A 172 2.97 10.97 12.02
CA TYR A 172 4.22 11.37 11.35
C TYR A 172 4.54 10.52 10.09
N GLY A 173 3.99 9.30 9.98
CA GLY A 173 4.16 8.47 8.79
C GLY A 173 3.70 9.15 7.51
N PHE A 174 2.63 9.94 7.58
CA PHE A 174 2.16 10.74 6.45
C PHE A 174 3.17 11.81 6.03
N LYS A 175 3.70 12.56 7.01
CA LYS A 175 4.72 13.59 6.74
C LYS A 175 5.95 13.00 6.06
N ILE A 176 6.38 11.82 6.51
CA ILE A 176 7.51 11.12 5.91
C ILE A 176 7.18 10.70 4.48
N MET A 177 5.99 10.17 4.19
CA MET A 177 5.59 9.81 2.83
C MET A 177 5.49 11.02 1.90
N GLN A 178 5.10 12.19 2.40
CA GLN A 178 5.18 13.46 1.64
C GLN A 178 6.63 13.78 1.25
N VAL A 179 7.59 13.62 2.18
CA VAL A 179 9.02 13.77 1.89
C VAL A 179 9.49 12.74 0.86
N ARG A 180 9.03 11.46 0.97
CA ARG A 180 9.34 10.43 -0.06
C ARG A 180 8.87 10.84 -1.45
N SER A 181 7.72 11.52 -1.54
CA SER A 181 7.22 12.05 -2.82
C SER A 181 8.13 13.16 -3.35
N ILE A 182 8.52 14.12 -2.50
CA ILE A 182 9.36 15.26 -2.88
C ILE A 182 10.73 14.79 -3.36
N GLU A 183 11.46 14.08 -2.52
CA GLU A 183 12.86 13.70 -2.77
C GLU A 183 13.04 12.77 -3.97
N ASN A 184 11.98 12.05 -4.36
CA ASN A 184 11.98 11.12 -5.48
C ASN A 184 11.27 11.65 -6.72
N GLY A 185 10.52 12.75 -6.62
CA GLY A 185 9.68 13.27 -7.69
C GLY A 185 8.62 12.26 -8.14
N VAL A 186 7.98 11.56 -7.20
CA VAL A 186 7.01 10.47 -7.42
C VAL A 186 5.73 10.77 -6.65
N PHE A 187 4.57 10.52 -7.25
CA PHE A 187 3.31 10.55 -6.50
C PHE A 187 3.28 9.49 -5.41
N SER A 188 2.51 9.72 -4.34
CA SER A 188 2.25 8.66 -3.37
C SER A 188 0.77 8.58 -2.98
N ILE A 189 0.32 7.35 -2.74
CA ILE A 189 -0.97 7.01 -2.14
C ILE A 189 -0.66 6.26 -0.85
N THR A 190 -0.94 6.88 0.28
CA THR A 190 -0.77 6.26 1.61
C THR A 190 -2.13 6.01 2.21
N VAL A 191 -2.45 4.75 2.45
CA VAL A 191 -3.79 4.36 2.89
C VAL A 191 -3.74 3.78 4.28
N ASN A 192 -4.45 4.46 5.20
CA ASN A 192 -4.61 4.05 6.57
C ASN A 192 -6.03 3.55 6.83
N ARG A 193 -6.20 2.74 7.87
CA ARG A 193 -7.51 2.34 8.36
C ARG A 193 -8.08 3.35 9.34
N ILE A 194 -9.38 3.24 9.62
CA ILE A 194 -10.07 3.94 10.71
C ILE A 194 -10.59 2.94 11.75
N GLY A 195 -11.16 3.47 12.83
CA GLY A 195 -11.88 2.71 13.84
C GLY A 195 -11.05 2.36 15.08
N LYS A 196 -11.65 1.56 15.94
CA LYS A 196 -11.01 1.05 17.16
C LYS A 196 -10.97 -0.47 17.12
N GLU A 197 -9.82 -1.06 17.43
CA GLU A 197 -9.64 -2.49 17.43
C GLU A 197 -8.82 -2.90 18.67
N ARG A 198 -9.41 -3.72 19.54
CA ARG A 198 -8.75 -4.22 20.78
C ARG A 198 -8.02 -3.12 21.58
N GLY A 199 -8.69 -1.98 21.76
CA GLY A 199 -8.14 -0.84 22.50
C GLY A 199 -7.34 0.16 21.67
N GLN A 200 -6.74 -0.26 20.55
CA GLN A 200 -6.01 0.63 19.66
C GLN A 200 -6.97 1.42 18.77
N LYS A 201 -6.78 2.74 18.72
CA LYS A 201 -7.51 3.65 17.82
C LYS A 201 -6.67 3.95 16.58
N PHE A 202 -7.35 3.94 15.42
CA PHE A 202 -6.79 4.30 14.12
C PHE A 202 -7.55 5.50 13.57
N ASN A 203 -6.83 6.55 13.24
CA ASN A 203 -7.40 7.87 12.95
C ASN A 203 -7.63 8.14 11.45
N GLY A 204 -7.41 7.17 10.57
CA GLY A 204 -7.50 7.40 9.13
C GLY A 204 -6.41 8.35 8.66
N GLY A 205 -6.80 9.37 7.89
CA GLY A 205 -5.87 10.35 7.34
C GLY A 205 -5.21 9.91 6.05
N SER A 206 -5.78 8.90 5.36
CA SER A 206 -5.28 8.46 4.04
C SER A 206 -5.10 9.66 3.11
N GLU A 207 -4.02 9.65 2.33
CA GLU A 207 -3.70 10.80 1.50
C GLU A 207 -3.13 10.41 0.13
N ILE A 208 -3.34 11.30 -0.84
CA ILE A 208 -2.66 11.32 -2.13
C ILE A 208 -1.81 12.57 -2.19
N VAL A 209 -0.53 12.38 -2.52
CA VAL A 209 0.47 13.44 -2.61
C VAL A 209 1.05 13.44 -4.02
N ASN A 210 1.24 14.63 -4.60
CA ASN A 210 1.84 14.74 -5.91
C ASN A 210 3.38 14.62 -5.86
N ASN A 211 4.00 14.56 -7.03
CA ASN A 211 5.45 14.46 -7.19
C ASN A 211 6.25 15.69 -6.71
N ARG A 212 5.58 16.73 -6.21
CA ARG A 212 6.18 17.94 -5.59
C ARG A 212 5.91 17.99 -4.08
N GLY A 213 5.29 16.94 -3.50
CA GLY A 213 4.98 16.85 -2.07
C GLY A 213 3.69 17.55 -1.65
N ASN A 214 2.93 18.12 -2.60
CA ASN A 214 1.66 18.78 -2.26
C ASN A 214 0.57 17.72 -2.07
N ILE A 215 -0.19 17.86 -0.99
CA ILE A 215 -1.35 17.01 -0.70
C ILE A 215 -2.47 17.35 -1.69
N ILE A 216 -2.85 16.38 -2.53
CA ILE A 216 -4.01 16.48 -3.42
C ILE A 216 -5.29 16.22 -2.64
N LYS A 217 -5.26 15.18 -1.79
CA LYS A 217 -6.36 14.80 -0.91
C LYS A 217 -5.81 14.25 0.39
N LYS A 218 -6.43 14.62 1.49
CA LYS A 218 -6.27 14.02 2.80
C LYS A 218 -7.64 13.69 3.37
N SER A 219 -7.83 12.45 3.79
CA SER A 219 -9.06 12.00 4.44
C SER A 219 -9.10 12.38 5.91
N ASN A 220 -10.29 12.39 6.46
CA ASN A 220 -10.53 12.56 7.88
C ASN A 220 -10.65 11.19 8.61
N LYS A 221 -11.26 11.16 9.79
CA LYS A 221 -11.46 9.97 10.64
C LYS A 221 -12.71 9.15 10.25
N ARG A 222 -13.26 9.32 9.05
CA ARG A 222 -14.44 8.60 8.56
C ARG A 222 -14.05 7.70 7.39
N GLU A 223 -14.97 6.80 7.03
CA GLU A 223 -14.87 6.05 5.78
C GLU A 223 -14.79 7.04 4.61
N ASP A 224 -13.85 6.81 3.72
CA ASP A 224 -13.61 7.70 2.58
C ASP A 224 -13.07 6.92 1.38
N ILE A 225 -13.54 7.32 0.22
CA ILE A 225 -13.06 6.87 -1.08
C ILE A 225 -12.65 8.10 -1.86
N TYR A 226 -11.48 8.06 -2.44
CA TYR A 226 -11.06 9.15 -3.30
C TYR A 226 -10.28 8.64 -4.51
N VAL A 227 -10.64 9.17 -5.68
CA VAL A 227 -10.07 8.78 -6.97
C VAL A 227 -9.65 10.04 -7.71
N ILE A 228 -8.50 10.00 -8.35
CA ILE A 228 -7.97 11.07 -9.20
C ILE A 228 -7.70 10.59 -10.61
N ASP A 229 -7.76 11.48 -11.56
CA ASP A 229 -7.14 11.28 -12.86
C ASP A 229 -5.63 11.45 -12.74
N PHE A 230 -4.90 10.35 -12.94
CA PHE A 230 -3.46 10.30 -12.75
C PHE A 230 -2.72 10.32 -14.09
N ASP A 231 -1.76 11.24 -14.19
CA ASP A 231 -0.83 11.33 -15.30
C ASP A 231 0.57 10.90 -14.88
N PRO A 232 1.06 9.73 -15.32
CA PRO A 232 2.38 9.21 -14.95
C PRO A 232 3.53 10.05 -15.49
N LEU A 233 3.31 10.85 -16.55
CA LEU A 233 4.36 11.71 -17.14
C LEU A 233 4.87 12.74 -16.15
N LYS A 234 4.01 13.20 -15.23
CA LYS A 234 4.42 14.13 -14.16
C LYS A 234 5.49 13.53 -13.25
N SER A 235 5.42 12.23 -12.93
CA SER A 235 6.44 11.54 -12.14
C SER A 235 7.68 11.15 -12.94
N ARG A 236 7.55 10.99 -14.26
CA ARG A 236 8.68 10.65 -15.14
C ARG A 236 9.60 11.83 -15.39
N ASN A 237 9.07 13.05 -15.32
CA ASN A 237 9.88 14.27 -15.38
C ASN A 237 10.53 14.50 -14.01
N LYS A 238 11.84 14.24 -13.90
CA LYS A 238 12.63 14.42 -12.67
C LYS A 238 13.30 15.79 -12.56
N LYS A 239 13.15 16.66 -13.57
CA LYS A 239 13.65 18.03 -13.48
C LYS A 239 12.94 18.80 -12.37
N TRP A 240 13.73 19.27 -11.41
CA TRP A 240 13.24 20.12 -10.32
C TRP A 240 13.05 21.56 -10.79
N ASN A 241 14.01 22.02 -11.58
CA ASN A 241 14.02 23.32 -12.25
C ASN A 241 14.84 23.23 -13.54
N LYS A 242 15.20 24.38 -14.14
CA LYS A 242 15.99 24.47 -15.39
C LYS A 242 17.34 23.74 -15.29
N TYR A 243 17.95 23.74 -14.12
CA TYR A 243 19.32 23.28 -13.91
C TYR A 243 19.42 21.94 -13.18
N ASN A 244 18.45 21.58 -12.33
CA ASN A 244 18.53 20.45 -11.45
C ASN A 244 17.57 19.30 -11.84
N ASP A 245 18.09 18.07 -11.74
CA ASP A 245 17.35 16.83 -11.93
C ASP A 245 17.56 15.91 -10.71
N LEU A 246 16.48 15.51 -10.05
CA LEU A 246 16.51 14.75 -8.80
C LEU A 246 17.26 13.42 -8.90
N ILE A 247 17.40 12.86 -10.09
CA ILE A 247 18.05 11.56 -10.30
C ILE A 247 19.44 11.72 -10.92
N LYS A 248 19.57 12.59 -11.92
CA LYS A 248 20.84 12.78 -12.67
C LYS A 248 21.92 13.48 -11.83
N ASP A 249 21.50 14.40 -10.93
CA ASP A 249 22.43 15.15 -10.07
C ASP A 249 22.94 14.32 -8.88
N ARG A 250 22.47 13.06 -8.72
CA ARG A 250 22.94 12.17 -7.65
C ARG A 250 24.41 11.80 -7.88
N ARG A 251 25.12 11.70 -6.79
CA ARG A 251 26.52 11.27 -6.76
C ARG A 251 26.67 10.02 -5.89
N PRO A 252 26.19 8.83 -6.36
CA PRO A 252 26.20 7.61 -5.56
C PRO A 252 27.57 7.25 -5.01
N GLU A 253 28.63 7.55 -5.76
CA GLU A 253 30.05 7.32 -5.38
C GLU A 253 30.45 8.10 -4.11
N MET A 254 29.67 9.10 -3.70
CA MET A 254 29.93 9.89 -2.48
C MET A 254 29.15 9.39 -1.27
N TYR A 255 28.23 8.43 -1.44
CA TYR A 255 27.30 7.98 -0.37
C TYR A 255 27.48 6.50 0.00
N ILE A 256 28.33 5.77 -0.72
CA ILE A 256 28.56 4.31 -0.57
C ILE A 256 29.97 4.07 -0.09
#